data_8659b03c3d6de1f86e5733b782b39014
#
_entry.id   8659b03c3d6de1f86e5733b782b39014
#
_cell.length_a   1.000
_cell.length_b   1.000
_cell.length_c   1.000
_cell.angle_alpha   90.00
_cell.angle_beta   90.00
_cell.angle_gamma   90.00
#
_symmetry.space_group_name_H-M   'P 1'
#
loop_
_entity.id
_entity.type
_entity.pdbx_description
1 polymer ?
#
loop_
_entity_poly.entity_id
_entity_poly.type
_entity_poly.pdbx_seq_one_letter_code
_entity_poly.pdbx_strand_id
1 'polypeptide(L)'
;LIAEDLATARKRDPAARNLLEVALTYPGVHALWAHRFEHWLWRNHLRFIARVLSNFTRTRTGIEIHPGASIGRRVFIDHGMGVVIGETAIVGDDVTIYHGVTLGGRSLEKGKRHPTIENNVILGAGAKILGNIVIGEGSTIGANQVVTRSLSQRNEVEFYI
;
A
#
# COMPACT_ATOMS: atom_id res chain seq x y z
N LEU A 1 -4.51 10.56 -11.96
CA LEU A 1 -3.88 9.86 -10.81
C LEU A 1 -3.63 10.84 -9.66
N ILE A 2 -2.76 11.86 -9.80
CA ILE A 2 -2.41 12.82 -8.71
C ILE A 2 -3.66 13.48 -8.11
N ALA A 3 -4.55 14.03 -8.93
CA ALA A 3 -5.79 14.65 -8.46
C ALA A 3 -6.74 13.65 -7.79
N GLU A 4 -6.74 12.40 -8.27
CA GLU A 4 -7.54 11.33 -7.66
C GLU A 4 -7.03 10.93 -6.28
N ASP A 5 -5.70 10.85 -6.09
CA ASP A 5 -5.11 10.52 -4.81
C ASP A 5 -5.49 11.57 -3.74
N LEU A 6 -5.43 12.88 -4.12
CA LEU A 6 -5.88 13.97 -3.23
C LEU A 6 -7.37 13.87 -2.90
N ALA A 7 -8.21 13.67 -3.92
CA ALA A 7 -9.65 13.57 -3.73
C ALA A 7 -10.02 12.35 -2.87
N THR A 8 -9.32 11.23 -3.05
CA THR A 8 -9.52 10.01 -2.29
C THR A 8 -9.15 10.22 -0.82
N ALA A 9 -7.97 10.79 -0.54
CA ALA A 9 -7.54 11.07 0.82
C ALA A 9 -8.52 12.01 1.53
N ARG A 10 -8.91 13.13 0.87
CA ARG A 10 -9.90 14.05 1.43
C ARG A 10 -11.25 13.41 1.70
N LYS A 11 -11.69 12.47 0.85
CA LYS A 11 -12.98 11.79 1.01
C LYS A 11 -12.97 10.77 2.15
N ARG A 12 -11.84 10.08 2.36
CA ARG A 12 -11.73 8.98 3.31
C ARG A 12 -11.26 9.40 4.70
N ASP A 13 -10.61 10.55 4.80
CA ASP A 13 -10.19 11.10 6.09
C ASP A 13 -11.09 12.26 6.52
N PRO A 14 -11.92 12.08 7.57
CA PRO A 14 -12.76 13.14 8.12
C PRO A 14 -11.97 14.35 8.65
N ALA A 15 -10.69 14.18 8.99
CA ALA A 15 -9.82 15.26 9.48
C ALA A 15 -9.30 16.17 8.35
N ALA A 16 -9.38 15.74 7.09
CA ALA A 16 -8.89 16.49 5.93
C ALA A 16 -9.76 17.71 5.63
N ARG A 17 -9.25 18.92 5.85
CA ARG A 17 -10.00 20.18 5.66
C ARG A 17 -10.07 20.60 4.20
N ASN A 18 -8.96 20.52 3.48
CA ASN A 18 -8.87 20.95 2.09
C ASN A 18 -7.77 20.20 1.32
N LEU A 19 -7.80 20.29 -0.02
CA LEU A 19 -6.84 19.59 -0.88
C LEU A 19 -5.39 20.08 -0.73
N LEU A 20 -5.17 21.35 -0.40
CA LEU A 20 -3.83 21.90 -0.21
C LEU A 20 -3.17 21.31 1.06
N GLU A 21 -3.93 21.21 2.14
CA GLU A 21 -3.48 20.54 3.36
C GLU A 21 -3.09 19.08 3.07
N VAL A 22 -3.95 18.33 2.39
CA VAL A 22 -3.67 16.96 1.99
C VAL A 22 -2.40 16.87 1.14
N ALA A 23 -2.26 17.75 0.15
CA ALA A 23 -1.09 17.75 -0.74
C ALA A 23 0.23 18.04 -0.01
N LEU A 24 0.20 18.85 1.04
CA LEU A 24 1.41 19.27 1.75
C LEU A 24 1.76 18.42 2.96
N THR A 25 0.78 17.74 3.58
CA THR A 25 0.98 17.13 4.90
C THR A 25 0.72 15.62 4.95
N TYR A 26 0.15 14.99 3.91
CA TYR A 26 -0.20 13.58 3.94
C TYR A 26 0.93 12.69 3.43
N PRO A 27 1.64 11.97 4.31
CA PRO A 27 2.76 11.12 3.91
C PRO A 27 2.34 9.99 2.97
N GLY A 28 1.13 9.44 3.11
CA GLY A 28 0.59 8.42 2.22
C GLY A 28 0.45 8.91 0.78
N VAL A 29 -0.01 10.14 0.59
CA VAL A 29 -0.10 10.77 -0.75
C VAL A 29 1.28 10.98 -1.34
N HIS A 30 2.23 11.49 -0.55
CA HIS A 30 3.61 11.69 -1.01
C HIS A 30 4.28 10.37 -1.41
N ALA A 31 4.08 9.31 -0.62
CA ALA A 31 4.64 8.00 -0.92
C ALA A 31 4.06 7.40 -2.22
N LEU A 32 2.75 7.54 -2.45
CA LEU A 32 2.11 7.08 -3.68
C LEU A 32 2.62 7.83 -4.91
N TRP A 33 2.77 9.15 -4.83
CA TRP A 33 3.29 9.96 -5.94
C TRP A 33 4.75 9.61 -6.27
N ALA A 34 5.59 9.51 -5.25
CA ALA A 34 6.99 9.12 -5.43
C ALA A 34 7.08 7.71 -6.02
N HIS A 35 6.29 6.75 -5.49
CA HIS A 35 6.26 5.39 -6.00
C HIS A 35 5.87 5.31 -7.48
N ARG A 36 4.92 6.11 -7.97
CA ARG A 36 4.55 6.10 -9.39
C ARG A 36 5.74 6.44 -10.30
N PHE A 37 6.55 7.41 -9.90
CA PHE A 37 7.78 7.77 -10.62
C PHE A 37 8.86 6.68 -10.47
N GLU A 38 9.06 6.17 -9.27
CA GLU A 38 10.02 5.11 -8.97
C GLU A 38 9.66 3.80 -9.71
N HIS A 39 8.38 3.47 -9.80
CA HIS A 39 7.90 2.33 -10.58
C HIS A 39 8.12 2.51 -12.08
N TRP A 40 7.92 3.71 -12.60
CA TRP A 40 8.25 4.02 -13.99
C TRP A 40 9.75 3.82 -14.27
N LEU A 41 10.64 4.30 -13.41
CA LEU A 41 12.09 4.06 -13.51
C LEU A 41 12.40 2.56 -13.47
N TRP A 42 11.77 1.83 -12.56
CA TRP A 42 11.95 0.38 -12.43
C TRP A 42 11.58 -0.37 -13.70
N ARG A 43 10.48 -0.02 -14.32
CA ARG A 43 10.02 -0.61 -15.59
C ARG A 43 10.92 -0.24 -16.78
N ASN A 44 11.59 0.90 -16.72
CA ASN A 44 12.55 1.33 -17.74
C ASN A 44 13.99 0.88 -17.42
N HIS A 45 14.15 -0.19 -16.65
CA HIS A 45 15.45 -0.81 -16.30
C HIS A 45 16.39 0.07 -15.46
N LEU A 46 15.98 1.23 -14.98
CA LEU A 46 16.74 2.11 -14.09
C LEU A 46 16.59 1.69 -12.61
N ARG A 47 16.75 0.39 -12.36
CA ARG A 47 16.41 -0.26 -11.08
C ARG A 47 17.20 0.29 -9.89
N PHE A 48 18.48 0.57 -10.08
CA PHE A 48 19.32 1.13 -9.02
C PHE A 48 18.83 2.50 -8.58
N ILE A 49 18.56 3.40 -9.54
CA ILE A 49 18.05 4.75 -9.27
C ILE A 49 16.67 4.67 -8.58
N ALA A 50 15.77 3.81 -9.09
CA ALA A 50 14.48 3.58 -8.47
C ALA A 50 14.61 3.16 -7.00
N ARG A 51 15.53 2.26 -6.68
CA ARG A 51 15.80 1.81 -5.29
C ARG A 51 16.36 2.90 -4.40
N VAL A 52 17.28 3.71 -4.90
CA VAL A 52 17.83 4.84 -4.14
C VAL A 52 16.72 5.85 -3.80
N LEU A 53 15.90 6.21 -4.79
CA LEU A 53 14.77 7.13 -4.58
C LEU A 53 13.74 6.55 -3.61
N SER A 54 13.36 5.27 -3.73
CA SER A 54 12.40 4.65 -2.82
C SER A 54 12.90 4.61 -1.37
N ASN A 55 14.21 4.45 -1.16
CA ASN A 55 14.79 4.55 0.18
C ASN A 55 14.72 5.99 0.73
N PHE A 56 14.93 6.99 -0.12
CA PHE A 56 14.73 8.39 0.27
C PHE A 56 13.26 8.69 0.61
N THR A 57 12.32 8.22 -0.21
CA THR A 57 10.87 8.34 0.04
C THR A 57 10.51 7.71 1.38
N ARG A 58 11.01 6.50 1.67
CA ARG A 58 10.81 5.85 2.98
C ARG A 58 11.30 6.72 4.14
N THR A 59 12.48 7.31 4.01
CA THR A 59 13.05 8.17 5.07
C THR A 59 12.18 9.41 5.32
N ARG A 60 11.55 9.95 4.28
CA ARG A 60 10.71 11.16 4.36
C ARG A 60 9.29 10.89 4.84
N THR A 61 8.74 9.72 4.52
CA THR A 61 7.32 9.40 4.73
C THR A 61 7.08 8.35 5.81
N GLY A 62 8.11 7.56 6.18
CA GLY A 62 7.96 6.38 7.02
C GLY A 62 7.29 5.18 6.32
N ILE A 63 7.06 5.28 5.00
CA ILE A 63 6.37 4.29 4.18
C ILE A 63 7.37 3.68 3.20
N GLU A 64 7.50 2.37 3.21
CA GLU A 64 8.32 1.63 2.25
C GLU A 64 7.44 0.99 1.19
N ILE A 65 7.54 1.46 -0.07
CA ILE A 65 6.95 0.79 -1.22
C ILE A 65 8.09 0.40 -2.16
N HIS A 66 8.27 -0.90 -2.39
CA HIS A 66 9.30 -1.33 -3.34
C HIS A 66 8.92 -0.88 -4.76
N PRO A 67 9.85 -0.32 -5.56
CA PRO A 67 9.55 0.19 -6.91
C PRO A 67 8.97 -0.85 -7.87
N GLY A 68 9.22 -2.14 -7.62
CA GLY A 68 8.66 -3.25 -8.39
C GLY A 68 7.20 -3.57 -8.08
N ALA A 69 6.66 -3.09 -6.96
CA ALA A 69 5.26 -3.32 -6.60
C ALA A 69 4.31 -2.62 -7.58
N SER A 70 3.14 -3.21 -7.80
CA SER A 70 2.07 -2.61 -8.61
C SER A 70 1.01 -2.04 -7.70
N ILE A 71 0.75 -0.75 -7.82
CA ILE A 71 -0.26 -0.04 -7.00
C ILE A 71 -1.33 0.54 -7.92
N GLY A 72 -2.58 0.20 -7.64
CA GLY A 72 -3.75 0.65 -8.38
C GLY A 72 -4.10 2.12 -8.14
N ARG A 73 -5.34 2.47 -8.50
CA ARG A 73 -5.88 3.82 -8.42
C ARG A 73 -6.66 4.01 -7.11
N ARG A 74 -6.75 5.25 -6.65
CA ARG A 74 -7.55 5.63 -5.46
C ARG A 74 -7.19 4.80 -4.20
N VAL A 75 -5.94 4.38 -4.12
CA VAL A 75 -5.40 3.77 -2.90
C VAL A 75 -5.23 4.86 -1.85
N PHE A 76 -5.65 4.58 -0.63
CA PHE A 76 -5.49 5.48 0.51
C PHE A 76 -4.61 4.84 1.57
N ILE A 77 -3.49 5.49 1.89
CA ILE A 77 -2.60 5.08 2.97
C ILE A 77 -2.80 6.07 4.12
N ASP A 78 -3.48 5.61 5.17
CA ASP A 78 -3.77 6.44 6.34
C ASP A 78 -2.65 6.35 7.38
N HIS A 79 -2.20 7.51 7.87
CA HIS A 79 -1.02 7.70 8.72
C HIS A 79 0.29 7.18 8.09
N GLY A 80 0.32 5.97 7.63
CA GLY A 80 1.34 5.35 6.80
C GLY A 80 2.62 4.89 7.51
N MET A 81 2.95 5.40 8.68
CA MET A 81 4.18 5.03 9.38
C MET A 81 4.32 3.52 9.53
N GLY A 82 5.46 2.96 9.10
CA GLY A 82 5.77 1.53 9.21
C GLY A 82 5.03 0.64 8.19
N VAL A 83 4.36 1.20 7.19
CA VAL A 83 3.84 0.42 6.05
C VAL A 83 5.01 -0.11 5.23
N VAL A 84 4.96 -1.40 4.88
CA VAL A 84 5.96 -2.06 4.02
C VAL A 84 5.25 -2.83 2.92
N ILE A 85 5.51 -2.47 1.67
CA ILE A 85 4.96 -3.14 0.47
C ILE A 85 6.11 -3.72 -0.34
N GLY A 86 6.20 -5.06 -0.40
CA GLY A 86 7.30 -5.79 -1.01
C GLY A 86 7.27 -5.80 -2.54
N GLU A 87 8.39 -6.20 -3.15
CA GLU A 87 8.70 -6.10 -4.60
C GLU A 87 7.61 -6.63 -5.54
N THR A 88 7.06 -7.79 -5.26
CA THR A 88 6.08 -8.46 -6.14
C THR A 88 4.65 -8.32 -5.64
N ALA A 89 4.39 -7.40 -4.69
CA ALA A 89 3.04 -7.12 -4.23
C ALA A 89 2.22 -6.46 -5.34
N ILE A 90 0.93 -6.78 -5.36
CA ILE A 90 -0.06 -6.16 -6.23
C ILE A 90 -1.15 -5.62 -5.32
N VAL A 91 -1.48 -4.34 -5.48
CA VAL A 91 -2.56 -3.67 -4.76
C VAL A 91 -3.54 -3.13 -5.80
N GLY A 92 -4.79 -3.54 -5.70
CA GLY A 92 -5.87 -3.13 -6.59
C GLY A 92 -6.33 -1.69 -6.37
N ASP A 93 -7.46 -1.38 -6.98
CA ASP A 93 -8.09 -0.07 -6.88
C ASP A 93 -8.90 0.07 -5.58
N ASP A 94 -9.03 1.30 -5.10
CA ASP A 94 -9.88 1.65 -3.94
C ASP A 94 -9.50 0.95 -2.63
N VAL A 95 -8.26 0.49 -2.50
CA VAL A 95 -7.75 -0.16 -1.27
C VAL A 95 -7.42 0.89 -0.21
N THR A 96 -7.77 0.59 1.05
CA THR A 96 -7.36 1.37 2.23
C THR A 96 -6.30 0.60 3.02
N ILE A 97 -5.20 1.26 3.33
CA ILE A 97 -4.06 0.69 4.07
C ILE A 97 -3.78 1.57 5.28
N TYR A 98 -3.89 1.03 6.49
CA TYR A 98 -3.52 1.74 7.69
C TYR A 98 -2.03 1.57 8.02
N HIS A 99 -1.52 2.37 8.96
CA HIS A 99 -0.13 2.33 9.41
C HIS A 99 0.29 0.93 9.86
N GLY A 100 1.59 0.63 9.75
CA GLY A 100 2.17 -0.62 10.20
C GLY A 100 1.80 -1.87 9.39
N VAL A 101 1.00 -1.75 8.33
CA VAL A 101 0.65 -2.87 7.45
C VAL A 101 1.89 -3.39 6.73
N THR A 102 2.03 -4.71 6.63
CA THR A 102 3.10 -5.36 5.86
C THR A 102 2.52 -6.28 4.79
N LEU A 103 2.88 -6.03 3.53
CA LEU A 103 2.68 -6.94 2.41
C LEU A 103 4.01 -7.64 2.13
N GLY A 104 4.27 -8.73 2.87
CA GLY A 104 5.57 -9.40 2.96
C GLY A 104 5.66 -10.71 2.18
N GLY A 105 6.89 -11.10 1.82
CA GLY A 105 7.19 -12.41 1.26
C GLY A 105 7.44 -13.46 2.34
N ARG A 106 7.21 -14.74 2.01
CA ARG A 106 7.56 -15.89 2.86
C ARG A 106 8.59 -16.83 2.22
N SER A 107 9.00 -16.55 0.98
CA SER A 107 10.00 -17.32 0.26
C SER A 107 11.22 -16.45 -0.04
N LEU A 108 12.40 -17.10 -0.07
CA LEU A 108 13.65 -16.50 -0.54
C LEU A 108 13.85 -16.65 -2.05
N GLU A 109 12.97 -17.39 -2.71
CA GLU A 109 13.03 -17.60 -4.16
C GLU A 109 12.69 -16.31 -4.93
N LYS A 110 13.27 -16.17 -6.11
CA LYS A 110 12.92 -15.11 -7.06
C LYS A 110 11.52 -15.39 -7.64
N GLY A 111 10.77 -14.33 -7.94
CA GLY A 111 9.44 -14.44 -8.50
C GLY A 111 8.35 -13.90 -7.58
N LYS A 112 7.10 -14.26 -7.88
CA LYS A 112 5.92 -13.82 -7.11
C LYS A 112 5.94 -14.46 -5.72
N ARG A 113 6.21 -13.64 -4.69
CA ARG A 113 6.34 -14.06 -3.28
C ARG A 113 5.60 -13.15 -2.29
N HIS A 114 5.04 -12.05 -2.78
CA HIS A 114 4.26 -11.09 -1.98
C HIS A 114 2.78 -11.17 -2.35
N PRO A 115 1.87 -10.71 -1.49
CA PRO A 115 0.44 -10.85 -1.70
C PRO A 115 -0.10 -10.03 -2.86
N THR A 116 -1.27 -10.45 -3.31
CA THR A 116 -2.17 -9.69 -4.18
C THR A 116 -3.37 -9.26 -3.36
N ILE A 117 -3.61 -7.97 -3.30
CA ILE A 117 -4.76 -7.34 -2.65
C ILE A 117 -5.69 -6.89 -3.76
N GLU A 118 -6.88 -7.45 -3.83
CA GLU A 118 -7.87 -7.08 -4.84
C GLU A 118 -8.54 -5.73 -4.51
N ASN A 119 -9.52 -5.31 -5.33
CA ASN A 119 -10.14 -4.01 -5.19
C ASN A 119 -10.98 -3.88 -3.90
N ASN A 120 -11.18 -2.65 -3.44
CA ASN A 120 -12.05 -2.32 -2.30
C ASN A 120 -11.69 -3.03 -0.98
N VAL A 121 -10.45 -3.48 -0.82
CA VAL A 121 -9.98 -4.14 0.41
C VAL A 121 -9.56 -3.10 1.45
N ILE A 122 -9.83 -3.41 2.72
CA ILE A 122 -9.37 -2.62 3.87
C ILE A 122 -8.37 -3.44 4.67
N LEU A 123 -7.18 -2.88 4.90
CA LEU A 123 -6.11 -3.48 5.70
C LEU A 123 -5.93 -2.67 6.98
N GLY A 124 -6.42 -3.22 8.09
CA GLY A 124 -6.37 -2.60 9.41
C GLY A 124 -4.95 -2.37 9.92
N ALA A 125 -4.80 -1.47 10.88
CA ALA A 125 -3.52 -1.05 11.43
C ALA A 125 -2.68 -2.24 11.90
N GLY A 126 -1.41 -2.29 11.50
CA GLY A 126 -0.50 -3.35 11.88
C GLY A 126 -0.74 -4.72 11.24
N ALA A 127 -1.72 -4.90 10.37
CA ALA A 127 -1.99 -6.18 9.70
C ALA A 127 -0.78 -6.68 8.90
N LYS A 128 -0.52 -7.99 8.95
CA LYS A 128 0.59 -8.65 8.25
C LYS A 128 0.05 -9.66 7.24
N ILE A 129 0.15 -9.34 5.97
CA ILE A 129 -0.28 -10.23 4.88
C ILE A 129 0.98 -10.82 4.27
N LEU A 130 1.18 -12.13 4.41
CA LEU A 130 2.46 -12.76 4.17
C LEU A 130 2.37 -13.91 3.16
N GLY A 131 3.19 -13.84 2.11
CA GLY A 131 3.33 -14.87 1.09
C GLY A 131 2.62 -14.54 -0.22
N ASN A 132 2.75 -15.43 -1.19
CA ASN A 132 2.03 -15.34 -2.46
C ASN A 132 0.57 -15.79 -2.28
N ILE A 133 -0.24 -14.94 -1.66
CA ILE A 133 -1.65 -15.16 -1.35
C ILE A 133 -2.51 -14.05 -1.96
N VAL A 134 -3.80 -14.31 -2.08
CA VAL A 134 -4.78 -13.34 -2.59
C VAL A 134 -5.74 -12.96 -1.46
N ILE A 135 -5.93 -11.66 -1.27
CA ILE A 135 -7.02 -11.11 -0.45
C ILE A 135 -8.10 -10.65 -1.40
N GLY A 136 -9.22 -11.37 -1.40
CA GLY A 136 -10.31 -11.15 -2.34
C GLY A 136 -11.02 -9.82 -2.15
N GLU A 137 -11.65 -9.37 -3.24
CA GLU A 137 -12.30 -8.07 -3.34
C GLU A 137 -13.30 -7.81 -2.19
N GLY A 138 -13.28 -6.58 -1.66
CA GLY A 138 -14.19 -6.12 -0.62
C GLY A 138 -13.91 -6.74 0.76
N SER A 139 -12.83 -7.50 0.92
CA SER A 139 -12.44 -8.06 2.22
C SER A 139 -11.93 -6.99 3.18
N THR A 140 -12.11 -7.24 4.46
CA THR A 140 -11.56 -6.40 5.53
C THR A 140 -10.71 -7.24 6.47
N ILE A 141 -9.47 -6.82 6.67
CA ILE A 141 -8.52 -7.44 7.59
C ILE A 141 -8.42 -6.56 8.84
N GLY A 142 -8.72 -7.15 10.00
CA GLY A 142 -8.66 -6.46 11.27
C GLY A 142 -7.25 -6.01 11.66
N ALA A 143 -7.17 -5.08 12.63
CA ALA A 143 -5.89 -4.59 13.14
C ALA A 143 -5.04 -5.72 13.74
N ASN A 144 -3.73 -5.66 13.47
CA ASN A 144 -2.72 -6.63 13.93
C ASN A 144 -2.94 -8.09 13.51
N GLN A 145 -3.87 -8.36 12.60
CA GLN A 145 -4.09 -9.71 12.09
C GLN A 145 -2.92 -10.19 11.22
N VAL A 146 -2.58 -11.47 11.38
CA VAL A 146 -1.57 -12.15 10.54
C VAL A 146 -2.26 -13.12 9.59
N VAL A 147 -2.19 -12.81 8.30
CA VAL A 147 -2.83 -13.59 7.24
C VAL A 147 -1.76 -14.26 6.39
N THR A 148 -1.81 -15.59 6.32
CA THR A 148 -0.83 -16.42 5.60
C THR A 148 -1.46 -17.37 4.58
N ARG A 149 -2.76 -17.25 4.34
CA ARG A 149 -3.53 -18.01 3.35
C ARG A 149 -4.50 -17.08 2.61
N SER A 150 -4.83 -17.43 1.39
CA SER A 150 -5.78 -16.66 0.59
C SER A 150 -7.17 -16.60 1.23
N LEU A 151 -7.83 -15.46 1.08
CA LEU A 151 -9.20 -15.22 1.50
C LEU A 151 -10.05 -14.94 0.27
N SER A 152 -11.23 -15.55 0.19
CA SER A 152 -12.22 -15.27 -0.86
C SER A 152 -12.84 -13.88 -0.65
N GLN A 153 -13.63 -13.44 -1.64
CA GLN A 153 -14.27 -12.12 -1.61
C GLN A 153 -15.15 -11.92 -0.35
N ARG A 154 -15.17 -10.68 0.15
CA ARG A 154 -16.00 -10.24 1.29
C ARG A 154 -15.80 -11.04 2.59
N ASN A 155 -14.58 -11.49 2.85
CA ASN A 155 -14.26 -12.06 4.15
C ASN A 155 -13.92 -10.94 5.15
N GLU A 156 -14.58 -10.98 6.29
CA GLU A 156 -14.22 -10.17 7.46
C GLU A 156 -13.40 -11.05 8.41
N VAL A 157 -12.14 -10.66 8.63
CA VAL A 157 -11.32 -11.27 9.67
C VAL A 157 -11.28 -10.29 10.83
N GLU A 158 -12.07 -10.60 11.85
CA GLU A 158 -12.32 -9.88 13.10
C GLU A 158 -11.97 -8.39 13.12
N PHE A 159 -13.02 -7.57 13.21
CA PHE A 159 -12.93 -6.14 13.42
C PHE A 159 -12.84 -5.84 14.92
N TYR A 160 -11.66 -5.43 15.37
CA TYR A 160 -11.56 -4.56 16.53
C TYR A 160 -11.01 -3.22 16.05
N ILE A 161 -11.86 -2.21 16.07
CA ILE A 161 -11.47 -0.82 15.87
C ILE A 161 -10.73 -0.33 17.10
#